data_d5505b456fd9804d53133ad947cd7a73
#
_entry.id   d5505b456fd9804d53133ad947cd7a73
#
_cell.length_a   1.000
_cell.length_b   1.000
_cell.length_c   1.000
_cell.angle_alpha   90.00
_cell.angle_beta   90.00
_cell.angle_gamma   90.00
#
_symmetry.space_group_name_H-M   'P 1'
#
loop_
_entity.id
_entity.type
_entity.pdbx_description
1 polymer ?
#
loop_
_entity_poly.entity_id
_entity_poly.type
_entity_poly.pdbx_seq_one_letter_code
_entity_poly.pdbx_strand_id
1 'polypeptide(L)'
;TALLGPEPLDLTEIEGADVLYHAEGIIRESEANAAALFGTKKTVYSAEGSSLCIRAMLYLALLHARANHKKPVIAAGRNAHKVFMTAAALLDLDIRWIYGTESVISCAITPAQLEDVIVSENPAAVYITSPDYLGNIADIKSLSTVCKKHDVLLLVDNAHGAYLHFLPEPMHPMQLGADICCDSAHKTLPVLTGGAYLHIAHGTPDMFAQRAESAMALFASTSPSYLILQSLDAMNPLLATSFPAQLKACAERLDTLKAMLRAHGYAL
;
A
#
# COMPACT_ATOMS: atom_id res chain seq x y z
N THR A 1 25.88 -9.89 24.35
CA THR A 1 24.89 -10.41 25.32
C THR A 1 23.53 -10.51 24.65
N ALA A 2 23.10 -11.73 24.33
CA ALA A 2 21.78 -11.98 23.77
C ALA A 2 20.72 -11.92 24.91
N LEU A 3 20.11 -10.78 25.12
CA LEU A 3 19.03 -10.61 26.10
C LEU A 3 17.69 -11.09 25.54
N LEU A 4 17.38 -10.68 24.30
CA LEU A 4 16.14 -11.03 23.61
C LEU A 4 16.30 -12.21 22.64
N GLY A 5 17.53 -12.54 22.24
CA GLY A 5 17.86 -13.59 21.28
C GLY A 5 18.16 -13.13 19.87
N PRO A 6 17.44 -12.15 19.29
CA PRO A 6 17.69 -11.71 17.90
C PRO A 6 18.84 -10.71 17.73
N GLU A 7 19.43 -10.17 18.80
CA GLU A 7 20.47 -9.14 18.74
C GLU A 7 21.64 -9.47 17.79
N PRO A 8 22.13 -10.74 17.69
CA PRO A 8 23.18 -11.07 16.74
C PRO A 8 22.78 -10.97 15.28
N LEU A 9 21.48 -10.89 14.99
CA LEU A 9 20.91 -10.74 13.66
C LEU A 9 20.55 -9.29 13.33
N ASP A 10 20.54 -8.39 14.32
CA ASP A 10 20.24 -6.97 14.12
C ASP A 10 21.51 -6.25 13.65
N LEU A 11 21.61 -6.13 12.34
CA LEU A 11 22.73 -5.51 11.64
C LEU A 11 22.47 -4.03 11.42
N THR A 12 23.50 -3.33 10.96
CA THR A 12 23.41 -1.96 10.45
C THR A 12 24.02 -1.92 9.04
N GLU A 13 24.22 -0.73 8.48
CA GLU A 13 24.83 -0.47 7.17
C GLU A 13 26.32 -0.82 7.19
N ILE A 14 26.64 -2.10 7.14
CA ILE A 14 28.01 -2.64 7.05
C ILE A 14 28.27 -3.16 5.65
N GLU A 15 29.54 -3.41 5.30
CA GLU A 15 29.93 -3.98 4.03
C GLU A 15 29.17 -5.30 3.77
N GLY A 16 28.53 -5.40 2.61
CA GLY A 16 27.71 -6.55 2.19
C GLY A 16 26.25 -6.54 2.68
N ALA A 17 25.85 -5.63 3.57
CA ALA A 17 24.49 -5.55 4.06
C ALA A 17 23.57 -4.63 3.23
N ASP A 18 24.15 -3.87 2.26
CA ASP A 18 23.44 -2.88 1.44
C ASP A 18 22.89 -1.68 2.27
N VAL A 19 22.27 -0.69 1.62
CA VAL A 19 21.73 0.52 2.25
C VAL A 19 20.29 0.75 1.78
N LEU A 20 19.34 0.71 2.67
CA LEU A 20 17.93 0.96 2.32
C LEU A 20 17.75 2.36 1.71
N TYR A 21 17.01 2.47 0.60
CA TYR A 21 16.80 3.67 -0.23
C TYR A 21 18.01 4.16 -1.06
N HIS A 22 19.13 3.45 -0.99
CA HIS A 22 20.29 3.59 -1.87
C HIS A 22 20.80 2.20 -2.26
N ALA A 23 19.89 1.24 -2.36
CA ALA A 23 20.20 -0.16 -2.53
C ALA A 23 20.81 -0.45 -3.91
N GLU A 24 21.96 -1.13 -3.90
CA GLU A 24 22.67 -1.59 -5.09
C GLU A 24 22.94 -3.11 -5.06
N GLY A 25 22.72 -3.75 -3.91
CA GLY A 25 23.02 -5.14 -3.61
C GLY A 25 21.79 -5.97 -3.24
N ILE A 26 21.86 -6.65 -2.08
CA ILE A 26 20.88 -7.64 -1.64
C ILE A 26 19.49 -7.08 -1.38
N ILE A 27 19.40 -5.84 -0.88
CA ILE A 27 18.08 -5.19 -0.66
C ILE A 27 17.43 -4.91 -2.01
N ARG A 28 18.18 -4.38 -2.99
CA ARG A 28 17.67 -4.14 -4.34
C ARG A 28 17.20 -5.43 -5.01
N GLU A 29 17.94 -6.53 -4.86
CA GLU A 29 17.55 -7.83 -5.40
C GLU A 29 16.26 -8.32 -4.74
N SER A 30 16.15 -8.21 -3.42
CA SER A 30 14.96 -8.59 -2.67
C SER A 30 13.72 -7.76 -3.07
N GLU A 31 13.87 -6.44 -3.22
CA GLU A 31 12.80 -5.55 -3.71
C GLU A 31 12.39 -5.89 -5.16
N ALA A 32 13.34 -6.27 -6.01
CA ALA A 32 13.04 -6.72 -7.38
C ALA A 32 12.25 -8.03 -7.38
N ASN A 33 12.58 -8.98 -6.49
CA ASN A 33 11.83 -10.21 -6.30
C ASN A 33 10.40 -9.92 -5.82
N ALA A 34 10.23 -9.01 -4.86
CA ALA A 34 8.90 -8.57 -4.43
C ALA A 34 8.13 -7.89 -5.56
N ALA A 35 8.78 -7.02 -6.36
CA ALA A 35 8.15 -6.38 -7.52
C ALA A 35 7.66 -7.40 -8.55
N ALA A 36 8.44 -8.44 -8.82
CA ALA A 36 8.03 -9.53 -9.70
C ALA A 36 6.84 -10.32 -9.15
N LEU A 37 6.81 -10.60 -7.83
CA LEU A 37 5.72 -11.29 -7.16
C LEU A 37 4.40 -10.52 -7.21
N PHE A 38 4.44 -9.21 -6.98
CA PHE A 38 3.26 -8.34 -6.99
C PHE A 38 2.93 -7.80 -8.41
N GLY A 39 3.69 -8.14 -9.43
CA GLY A 39 3.48 -7.67 -10.80
C GLY A 39 3.57 -6.16 -10.94
N THR A 40 4.51 -5.52 -10.24
CA THR A 40 4.68 -4.07 -10.19
C THR A 40 5.92 -3.62 -10.96
N LYS A 41 5.95 -2.36 -11.40
CA LYS A 41 7.14 -1.75 -12.03
C LYS A 41 8.28 -1.60 -11.02
N LYS A 42 7.92 -1.26 -9.78
CA LYS A 42 8.86 -1.15 -8.66
C LYS A 42 8.11 -1.40 -7.35
N THR A 43 8.76 -2.11 -6.45
CA THR A 43 8.36 -2.25 -5.05
C THR A 43 9.51 -1.77 -4.19
N VAL A 44 9.23 -0.90 -3.22
CA VAL A 44 10.22 -0.38 -2.26
C VAL A 44 9.82 -0.82 -0.86
N TYR A 45 10.76 -1.32 -0.08
CA TYR A 45 10.54 -1.76 1.29
C TYR A 45 10.42 -0.58 2.25
N SER A 46 9.67 -0.78 3.32
CA SER A 46 9.65 0.08 4.49
C SER A 46 9.86 -0.73 5.74
N ALA A 47 10.74 -0.27 6.64
CA ALA A 47 10.88 -0.78 8.00
C ALA A 47 10.05 0.03 9.02
N GLU A 48 9.29 1.04 8.57
CA GLU A 48 8.52 1.98 9.38
C GLU A 48 7.01 1.93 9.07
N GLY A 49 6.54 0.80 8.58
CA GLY A 49 5.14 0.55 8.23
C GLY A 49 4.66 1.32 6.99
N SER A 50 3.40 1.11 6.64
CA SER A 50 2.74 1.86 5.57
C SER A 50 2.62 3.37 5.87
N SER A 51 2.83 3.79 7.11
CA SER A 51 2.86 5.20 7.48
C SER A 51 3.93 5.98 6.71
N LEU A 52 5.10 5.39 6.52
CA LEU A 52 6.16 5.95 5.68
C LEU A 52 5.74 5.93 4.21
N CYS A 53 5.20 4.81 3.74
CA CYS A 53 4.73 4.67 2.35
C CYS A 53 3.66 5.70 1.99
N ILE A 54 2.70 5.98 2.88
CA ILE A 54 1.65 7.00 2.67
C ILE A 54 2.27 8.40 2.50
N ARG A 55 3.25 8.78 3.32
CA ARG A 55 3.95 10.07 3.18
C ARG A 55 4.67 10.16 1.84
N ALA A 56 5.41 9.12 1.47
CA ALA A 56 6.13 9.05 0.20
C ALA A 56 5.16 9.08 -1.00
N MET A 57 4.05 8.35 -0.94
CA MET A 57 3.02 8.31 -1.98
C MET A 57 2.40 9.69 -2.21
N LEU A 58 2.05 10.43 -1.15
CA LEU A 58 1.52 11.79 -1.25
C LEU A 58 2.58 12.78 -1.75
N TYR A 59 3.83 12.63 -1.35
CA TYR A 59 4.93 13.46 -1.85
C TYR A 59 5.18 13.21 -3.35
N LEU A 60 5.14 11.98 -3.80
CA LEU A 60 5.23 11.64 -5.22
C LEU A 60 4.08 12.26 -6.03
N ALA A 61 2.85 12.23 -5.50
CA ALA A 61 1.70 12.90 -6.12
C ALA A 61 1.88 14.43 -6.18
N LEU A 62 2.44 15.04 -5.14
CA LEU A 62 2.79 16.46 -5.11
C LEU A 62 3.82 16.81 -6.19
N LEU A 63 4.89 16.00 -6.32
CA LEU A 63 5.92 16.22 -7.35
C LEU A 63 5.31 16.11 -8.75
N HIS A 64 4.43 15.13 -8.97
CA HIS A 64 3.73 14.97 -10.24
C HIS A 64 2.81 16.16 -10.54
N ALA A 65 2.05 16.64 -9.56
CA ALA A 65 1.21 17.82 -9.70
C ALA A 65 2.02 19.05 -10.11
N ARG A 66 3.14 19.28 -9.43
CA ARG A 66 4.05 20.41 -9.72
C ARG A 66 4.67 20.31 -11.13
N ALA A 67 5.10 19.11 -11.53
CA ALA A 67 5.67 18.87 -12.85
C ALA A 67 4.66 19.12 -13.98
N ASN A 68 3.37 18.91 -13.73
CA ASN A 68 2.27 19.13 -14.67
C ASN A 68 1.54 20.47 -14.47
N HIS A 69 2.08 21.37 -13.66
CA HIS A 69 1.45 22.67 -13.35
C HIS A 69 0.00 22.56 -12.80
N LYS A 70 -0.33 21.42 -12.20
CA LYS A 70 -1.62 21.21 -11.50
C LYS A 70 -1.54 21.70 -10.05
N LYS A 71 -2.67 22.14 -9.51
CA LYS A 71 -2.77 22.42 -8.08
C LYS A 71 -2.59 21.14 -7.28
N PRO A 72 -1.96 21.17 -6.09
CA PRO A 72 -1.73 19.99 -5.27
C PRO A 72 -3.01 19.60 -4.46
N VAL A 73 -4.10 19.36 -5.17
CA VAL A 73 -5.38 18.94 -4.61
C VAL A 73 -5.47 17.43 -4.65
N ILE A 74 -5.81 16.81 -3.53
CA ILE A 74 -6.06 15.37 -3.43
C ILE A 74 -7.54 15.15 -3.06
N ALA A 75 -8.26 14.41 -3.88
CA ALA A 75 -9.59 13.93 -3.54
C ALA A 75 -9.48 12.64 -2.72
N ALA A 76 -10.01 12.60 -1.50
CA ALA A 76 -9.77 11.50 -0.57
C ALA A 76 -11.05 10.96 0.04
N GLY A 77 -11.16 9.64 0.16
CA GLY A 77 -12.20 8.99 0.94
C GLY A 77 -12.15 9.42 2.41
N ARG A 78 -13.31 9.73 3.00
CA ARG A 78 -13.41 10.30 4.36
C ARG A 78 -12.86 9.37 5.45
N ASN A 79 -12.73 8.08 5.19
CA ASN A 79 -12.17 7.08 6.11
C ASN A 79 -10.63 6.96 6.04
N ALA A 80 -9.94 7.94 5.46
CA ALA A 80 -8.49 7.95 5.36
C ALA A 80 -7.82 7.86 6.74
N HIS A 81 -6.72 7.11 6.82
CA HIS A 81 -5.96 6.94 8.06
C HIS A 81 -5.37 8.29 8.55
N LYS A 82 -5.19 8.46 9.87
CA LYS A 82 -4.63 9.70 10.47
C LYS A 82 -3.31 10.15 9.85
N VAL A 83 -2.48 9.22 9.36
CA VAL A 83 -1.20 9.53 8.70
C VAL A 83 -1.42 10.29 7.39
N PHE A 84 -2.49 10.00 6.64
CA PHE A 84 -2.86 10.79 5.47
C PHE A 84 -3.06 12.26 5.84
N MET A 85 -3.82 12.55 6.93
CA MET A 85 -4.07 13.90 7.41
C MET A 85 -2.77 14.64 7.78
N THR A 86 -1.91 13.96 8.56
CA THR A 86 -0.64 14.57 8.99
C THR A 86 0.33 14.77 7.83
N ALA A 87 0.35 13.85 6.86
CA ALA A 87 1.16 13.98 5.65
C ALA A 87 0.65 15.10 4.73
N ALA A 88 -0.68 15.21 4.57
CA ALA A 88 -1.29 16.29 3.80
C ALA A 88 -0.96 17.67 4.39
N ALA A 89 -1.04 17.81 5.72
CA ALA A 89 -0.66 19.05 6.42
C ALA A 89 0.84 19.37 6.28
N LEU A 90 1.71 18.35 6.39
CA LEU A 90 3.16 18.51 6.23
C LEU A 90 3.55 18.94 4.81
N LEU A 91 2.83 18.46 3.82
CA LEU A 91 3.10 18.70 2.39
C LEU A 91 2.32 19.88 1.81
N ASP A 92 1.52 20.56 2.62
CA ASP A 92 0.66 21.69 2.21
C ASP A 92 -0.28 21.29 1.04
N LEU A 93 -0.95 20.13 1.19
CA LEU A 93 -1.90 19.60 0.21
C LEU A 93 -3.32 20.08 0.52
N ASP A 94 -4.03 20.53 -0.50
CA ASP A 94 -5.46 20.77 -0.43
C ASP A 94 -6.23 19.44 -0.50
N ILE A 95 -7.15 19.20 0.44
CA ILE A 95 -7.95 17.98 0.47
C ILE A 95 -9.39 18.26 0.11
N ARG A 96 -9.93 17.46 -0.82
CA ARG A 96 -11.36 17.38 -1.14
C ARG A 96 -11.90 16.04 -0.66
N TRP A 97 -12.75 16.10 0.37
CA TRP A 97 -13.29 14.88 0.97
C TRP A 97 -14.42 14.30 0.12
N ILE A 98 -14.34 13.01 -0.14
CA ILE A 98 -15.41 12.22 -0.71
C ILE A 98 -16.10 11.50 0.44
N TYR A 99 -17.38 11.78 0.63
CA TYR A 99 -18.19 11.18 1.69
C TYR A 99 -18.93 9.96 1.14
N GLY A 100 -18.72 8.82 1.80
CA GLY A 100 -19.54 7.62 1.54
C GLY A 100 -20.94 7.76 2.13
N THR A 101 -21.83 6.87 1.75
CA THR A 101 -23.26 7.00 2.01
C THR A 101 -23.72 6.55 3.39
N GLU A 102 -22.94 5.74 4.15
CA GLU A 102 -23.55 4.99 5.28
C GLU A 102 -22.77 4.94 6.59
N SER A 103 -21.49 5.30 6.64
CA SER A 103 -20.69 5.12 7.85
C SER A 103 -19.54 6.13 7.96
N VAL A 104 -19.21 6.51 9.21
CA VAL A 104 -18.03 7.36 9.49
C VAL A 104 -16.70 6.59 9.44
N ILE A 105 -16.74 5.27 9.58
CA ILE A 105 -15.55 4.39 9.58
C ILE A 105 -15.39 3.58 8.29
N SER A 106 -16.40 3.63 7.41
CA SER A 106 -16.37 3.08 6.07
C SER A 106 -16.74 4.15 5.05
N CYS A 107 -16.16 4.11 3.87
CA CYS A 107 -16.41 5.08 2.82
C CYS A 107 -16.59 4.35 1.48
N ALA A 108 -17.79 3.85 1.25
CA ALA A 108 -18.17 3.31 -0.04
C ALA A 108 -18.34 4.46 -1.04
N ILE A 109 -17.42 4.57 -1.99
CA ILE A 109 -17.41 5.59 -3.04
C ILE A 109 -17.86 4.93 -4.34
N THR A 110 -18.91 5.48 -4.96
CA THR A 110 -19.34 5.02 -6.29
C THR A 110 -18.50 5.68 -7.39
N PRO A 111 -18.36 5.04 -8.58
CA PRO A 111 -17.72 5.66 -9.73
C PRO A 111 -18.31 7.01 -10.13
N ALA A 112 -19.63 7.17 -10.03
CA ALA A 112 -20.31 8.44 -10.34
C ALA A 112 -19.92 9.56 -9.37
N GLN A 113 -19.95 9.29 -8.04
CA GLN A 113 -19.49 10.26 -7.04
C GLN A 113 -18.04 10.67 -7.25
N LEU A 114 -17.17 9.71 -7.59
CA LEU A 114 -15.77 9.98 -7.89
C LEU A 114 -15.65 10.88 -9.13
N GLU A 115 -16.38 10.58 -10.20
CA GLU A 115 -16.36 11.38 -11.43
C GLU A 115 -16.82 12.81 -11.19
N ASP A 116 -17.90 13.00 -10.43
CA ASP A 116 -18.41 14.34 -10.06
C ASP A 116 -17.31 15.16 -9.34
N VAL A 117 -16.60 14.56 -8.39
CA VAL A 117 -15.52 15.23 -7.67
C VAL A 117 -14.32 15.51 -8.59
N ILE A 118 -13.95 14.59 -9.46
CA ILE A 118 -12.85 14.81 -10.42
C ILE A 118 -13.18 15.96 -11.35
N VAL A 119 -14.37 16.02 -11.89
CA VAL A 119 -14.80 17.08 -12.83
C VAL A 119 -14.90 18.44 -12.13
N SER A 120 -15.42 18.51 -10.92
CA SER A 120 -15.60 19.78 -10.19
C SER A 120 -14.31 20.33 -9.59
N GLU A 121 -13.43 19.46 -9.06
CA GLU A 121 -12.27 19.88 -8.29
C GLU A 121 -10.93 19.75 -9.04
N ASN A 122 -10.90 18.99 -10.14
CA ASN A 122 -9.70 18.71 -10.95
C ASN A 122 -8.48 18.31 -10.09
N PRO A 123 -8.60 17.25 -9.24
CA PRO A 123 -7.52 16.87 -8.33
C PRO A 123 -6.31 16.30 -9.08
N ALA A 124 -5.13 16.41 -8.48
CA ALA A 124 -3.92 15.78 -8.98
C ALA A 124 -3.92 14.25 -8.76
N ALA A 125 -4.58 13.81 -7.69
CA ALA A 125 -4.73 12.40 -7.38
C ALA A 125 -6.00 12.13 -6.56
N VAL A 126 -6.45 10.88 -6.61
CA VAL A 126 -7.48 10.31 -5.74
C VAL A 126 -6.82 9.38 -4.74
N TYR A 127 -7.23 9.44 -3.47
CA TYR A 127 -6.72 8.57 -2.41
C TYR A 127 -7.86 7.76 -1.79
N ILE A 128 -7.74 6.44 -1.80
CA ILE A 128 -8.74 5.50 -1.30
C ILE A 128 -8.09 4.56 -0.28
N THR A 129 -8.78 4.33 0.86
CA THR A 129 -8.42 3.27 1.82
C THR A 129 -9.24 2.03 1.53
N SER A 130 -8.60 0.93 1.16
CA SER A 130 -9.23 -0.35 0.85
C SER A 130 -8.24 -1.51 1.03
N PRO A 131 -8.55 -2.53 1.85
CA PRO A 131 -9.74 -2.68 2.70
C PRO A 131 -9.85 -1.61 3.80
N ASP A 132 -11.09 -1.28 4.21
CA ASP A 132 -11.33 -0.42 5.35
C ASP A 132 -11.21 -1.18 6.69
N TYR A 133 -11.46 -0.51 7.82
CA TYR A 133 -11.39 -1.12 9.17
C TYR A 133 -12.45 -2.18 9.45
N LEU A 134 -13.51 -2.24 8.64
CA LEU A 134 -14.58 -3.25 8.73
C LEU A 134 -14.35 -4.42 7.76
N GLY A 135 -13.29 -4.36 6.94
CA GLY A 135 -12.98 -5.36 5.93
C GLY A 135 -13.71 -5.15 4.60
N ASN A 136 -14.39 -4.01 4.40
CA ASN A 136 -15.02 -3.71 3.12
C ASN A 136 -13.95 -3.37 2.08
N ILE A 137 -14.12 -3.89 0.88
CA ILE A 137 -13.23 -3.67 -0.27
C ILE A 137 -13.93 -2.75 -1.25
N ALA A 138 -13.26 -1.65 -1.64
CA ALA A 138 -13.76 -0.74 -2.66
C ALA A 138 -13.65 -1.36 -4.07
N ASP A 139 -14.54 -0.95 -4.98
CA ASP A 139 -14.44 -1.35 -6.39
C ASP A 139 -13.31 -0.58 -7.11
N ILE A 140 -12.07 -0.94 -6.75
CA ILE A 140 -10.86 -0.30 -7.29
C ILE A 140 -10.82 -0.34 -8.81
N LYS A 141 -11.32 -1.41 -9.45
CA LYS A 141 -11.33 -1.54 -10.91
C LYS A 141 -12.17 -0.45 -11.58
N SER A 142 -13.39 -0.23 -11.09
CA SER A 142 -14.26 0.82 -11.62
C SER A 142 -13.73 2.22 -11.30
N LEU A 143 -13.23 2.44 -10.06
CA LEU A 143 -12.61 3.70 -9.66
C LEU A 143 -11.37 4.02 -10.50
N SER A 144 -10.51 3.03 -10.77
CA SER A 144 -9.35 3.15 -11.67
C SER A 144 -9.76 3.55 -13.10
N THR A 145 -10.86 2.99 -13.61
CA THR A 145 -11.38 3.33 -14.93
C THR A 145 -11.77 4.80 -15.02
N VAL A 146 -12.44 5.32 -13.98
CA VAL A 146 -12.80 6.75 -13.89
C VAL A 146 -11.54 7.62 -13.81
N CYS A 147 -10.59 7.28 -12.94
CA CYS A 147 -9.34 8.03 -12.79
C CYS A 147 -8.57 8.12 -14.12
N LYS A 148 -8.42 7.00 -14.81
CA LYS A 148 -7.73 6.93 -16.12
C LYS A 148 -8.44 7.76 -17.20
N LYS A 149 -9.77 7.77 -17.23
CA LYS A 149 -10.57 8.59 -18.17
C LYS A 149 -10.23 10.07 -18.07
N HIS A 150 -9.89 10.55 -16.87
CA HIS A 150 -9.64 11.96 -16.56
C HIS A 150 -8.16 12.30 -16.34
N ASP A 151 -7.25 11.37 -16.59
CA ASP A 151 -5.80 11.53 -16.35
C ASP A 151 -5.49 11.97 -14.90
N VAL A 152 -6.11 11.29 -13.94
CA VAL A 152 -5.93 11.49 -12.50
C VAL A 152 -5.35 10.23 -11.88
N LEU A 153 -4.34 10.36 -11.01
CA LEU A 153 -3.70 9.23 -10.34
C LEU A 153 -4.64 8.58 -9.32
N LEU A 154 -4.64 7.26 -9.23
CA LEU A 154 -5.30 6.51 -8.17
C LEU A 154 -4.28 5.96 -7.18
N LEU A 155 -4.30 6.49 -5.96
CA LEU A 155 -3.46 6.10 -4.83
C LEU A 155 -4.31 5.24 -3.88
N VAL A 156 -3.82 4.06 -3.50
CA VAL A 156 -4.58 3.15 -2.62
C VAL A 156 -3.78 2.81 -1.37
N ASP A 157 -4.36 3.13 -0.22
CA ASP A 157 -3.91 2.64 1.08
C ASP A 157 -4.52 1.25 1.31
N ASN A 158 -3.75 0.22 0.97
CA ASN A 158 -4.11 -1.18 1.11
C ASN A 158 -3.47 -1.80 2.37
N ALA A 159 -3.28 -1.01 3.42
CA ALA A 159 -2.57 -1.46 4.63
C ALA A 159 -3.12 -2.77 5.23
N HIS A 160 -4.37 -3.13 4.97
CA HIS A 160 -4.99 -4.36 5.46
C HIS A 160 -5.09 -5.47 4.41
N GLY A 161 -4.56 -5.26 3.19
CA GLY A 161 -4.84 -6.11 2.04
C GLY A 161 -3.63 -6.70 1.31
N ALA A 162 -2.43 -6.75 1.89
CA ALA A 162 -1.27 -7.33 1.22
C ALA A 162 -1.52 -8.77 0.72
N TYR A 163 -2.30 -9.57 1.46
CA TYR A 163 -2.66 -10.95 1.10
C TYR A 163 -3.59 -11.04 -0.12
N LEU A 164 -4.32 -9.98 -0.47
CA LEU A 164 -5.30 -9.97 -1.56
C LEU A 164 -4.69 -10.33 -2.91
N HIS A 165 -3.40 -10.06 -3.09
CA HIS A 165 -2.66 -10.41 -4.31
C HIS A 165 -2.59 -11.92 -4.56
N PHE A 166 -2.64 -12.72 -3.50
CA PHE A 166 -2.43 -14.16 -3.52
C PHE A 166 -3.73 -14.97 -3.47
N LEU A 167 -4.87 -14.29 -3.53
CA LEU A 167 -6.18 -14.93 -3.69
C LEU A 167 -6.37 -15.42 -5.13
N PRO A 168 -7.24 -16.44 -5.35
CA PRO A 168 -7.50 -16.96 -6.71
C PRO A 168 -8.05 -15.91 -7.68
N GLU A 169 -8.90 -15.01 -7.18
CA GLU A 169 -9.46 -13.90 -7.96
C GLU A 169 -8.63 -12.62 -7.73
N PRO A 170 -8.40 -11.81 -8.78
CA PRO A 170 -7.69 -10.54 -8.66
C PRO A 170 -8.43 -9.57 -7.72
N MET A 171 -7.85 -9.25 -6.57
CA MET A 171 -8.44 -8.35 -5.57
C MET A 171 -7.48 -7.26 -5.09
N HIS A 172 -6.18 -7.42 -5.35
CA HIS A 172 -5.18 -6.44 -4.94
C HIS A 172 -5.23 -5.18 -5.83
N PRO A 173 -5.10 -3.97 -5.27
CA PRO A 173 -5.17 -2.72 -6.03
C PRO A 173 -4.25 -2.66 -7.25
N MET A 174 -3.04 -3.22 -7.18
CA MET A 174 -2.12 -3.28 -8.33
C MET A 174 -2.66 -4.12 -9.48
N GLN A 175 -3.42 -5.19 -9.20
CA GLN A 175 -4.09 -6.02 -10.21
C GLN A 175 -5.33 -5.32 -10.80
N LEU A 176 -5.93 -4.40 -10.04
CA LEU A 176 -7.18 -3.70 -10.38
C LEU A 176 -6.96 -2.32 -10.98
N GLY A 177 -5.70 -1.91 -11.14
CA GLY A 177 -5.34 -0.73 -11.92
C GLY A 177 -5.05 0.53 -11.12
N ALA A 178 -4.79 0.42 -9.82
CA ALA A 178 -4.22 1.53 -9.05
C ALA A 178 -2.83 1.91 -9.57
N ASP A 179 -2.46 3.17 -9.49
CA ASP A 179 -1.17 3.68 -9.94
C ASP A 179 -0.09 3.47 -8.89
N ILE A 180 -0.41 3.78 -7.62
CA ILE A 180 0.48 3.58 -6.48
C ILE A 180 -0.33 2.95 -5.34
N CYS A 181 0.26 2.00 -4.64
CA CYS A 181 -0.37 1.31 -3.53
C CYS A 181 0.63 1.15 -2.38
N CYS A 182 0.16 1.14 -1.14
CA CYS A 182 0.98 0.74 -0.01
C CYS A 182 0.32 -0.37 0.78
N ASP A 183 1.14 -1.34 1.21
CA ASP A 183 0.75 -2.50 2.01
C ASP A 183 1.48 -2.50 3.35
N SER A 184 0.76 -2.71 4.46
CA SER A 184 1.40 -3.10 5.72
C SER A 184 1.58 -4.62 5.73
N ALA A 185 2.73 -5.09 5.25
CA ALA A 185 3.04 -6.52 5.19
C ALA A 185 2.84 -7.20 6.57
N HIS A 186 3.30 -6.55 7.64
CA HIS A 186 3.21 -7.06 9.00
C HIS A 186 1.80 -7.28 9.55
N LYS A 187 0.75 -6.74 8.90
CA LYS A 187 -0.64 -6.93 9.35
C LYS A 187 -1.25 -8.23 8.84
N THR A 188 -0.87 -8.65 7.65
CA THR A 188 -1.55 -9.77 6.96
C THR A 188 -0.62 -10.81 6.36
N LEU A 189 0.68 -10.56 6.37
CA LEU A 189 1.72 -11.51 6.01
C LEU A 189 2.60 -11.81 7.24
N PRO A 190 3.27 -12.95 7.32
CA PRO A 190 4.17 -13.29 8.43
C PRO A 190 5.51 -12.52 8.36
N VAL A 191 5.42 -11.20 8.51
CA VAL A 191 6.52 -10.23 8.51
C VAL A 191 6.57 -9.53 9.86
N LEU A 192 7.75 -9.16 10.33
CA LEU A 192 7.93 -8.42 11.58
C LEU A 192 7.23 -7.05 11.52
N THR A 193 6.73 -6.61 12.69
CA THR A 193 6.04 -5.31 12.82
C THR A 193 6.92 -4.18 12.31
N GLY A 194 6.35 -3.34 11.45
CA GLY A 194 7.07 -2.28 10.72
C GLY A 194 7.32 -2.62 9.25
N GLY A 195 7.33 -3.90 8.87
CA GLY A 195 7.49 -4.29 7.47
C GLY A 195 6.30 -3.88 6.59
N ALA A 196 6.60 -3.16 5.50
CA ALA A 196 5.60 -2.68 4.56
C ALA A 196 6.19 -2.54 3.15
N TYR A 197 5.31 -2.36 2.15
CA TYR A 197 5.65 -2.16 0.76
C TYR A 197 5.05 -0.86 0.22
N LEU A 198 5.81 -0.17 -0.63
CA LEU A 198 5.30 0.84 -1.56
C LEU A 198 5.40 0.27 -2.98
N HIS A 199 4.28 0.12 -3.65
CA HIS A 199 4.17 -0.45 -4.98
C HIS A 199 3.88 0.63 -6.02
N ILE A 200 4.60 0.60 -7.14
CA ILE A 200 4.43 1.48 -8.30
C ILE A 200 3.99 0.63 -9.50
N ALA A 201 2.90 0.97 -10.15
CA ALA A 201 2.37 0.24 -11.29
C ALA A 201 3.19 0.47 -12.58
N HIS A 202 3.15 -0.50 -13.51
CA HIS A 202 3.81 -0.38 -14.81
C HIS A 202 3.30 0.80 -15.67
N GLY A 203 2.01 1.14 -15.54
CA GLY A 203 1.38 2.21 -16.32
C GLY A 203 1.69 3.63 -15.86
N THR A 204 2.37 3.81 -14.72
CA THR A 204 2.70 5.15 -14.19
C THR A 204 3.86 5.78 -14.95
N PRO A 205 3.93 7.13 -15.02
CA PRO A 205 5.10 7.85 -15.49
C PRO A 205 6.39 7.39 -14.81
N ASP A 206 7.51 7.37 -15.54
CA ASP A 206 8.80 6.86 -15.05
C ASP A 206 9.31 7.57 -13.80
N MET A 207 8.95 8.84 -13.62
CA MET A 207 9.35 9.63 -12.47
C MET A 207 8.96 8.98 -11.12
N PHE A 208 7.84 8.22 -11.08
CA PHE A 208 7.42 7.57 -9.84
C PHE A 208 8.40 6.47 -9.42
N ALA A 209 8.77 5.58 -10.33
CA ALA A 209 9.75 4.55 -10.05
C ALA A 209 11.15 5.12 -9.77
N GLN A 210 11.55 6.19 -10.50
CA GLN A 210 12.85 6.86 -10.31
C GLN A 210 12.95 7.62 -8.98
N ARG A 211 11.84 8.16 -8.47
CA ARG A 211 11.79 8.97 -7.25
C ARG A 211 11.30 8.22 -6.02
N ALA A 212 10.88 6.97 -6.14
CA ALA A 212 10.27 6.22 -5.03
C ALA A 212 11.21 6.12 -3.82
N GLU A 213 12.47 5.70 -4.02
CA GLU A 213 13.46 5.59 -2.94
C GLU A 213 13.75 6.94 -2.29
N SER A 214 14.00 7.99 -3.08
CA SER A 214 14.25 9.33 -2.54
C SER A 214 13.03 9.91 -1.81
N ALA A 215 11.82 9.57 -2.24
CA ALA A 215 10.59 9.96 -1.55
C ALA A 215 10.44 9.20 -0.21
N MET A 216 10.82 7.94 -0.15
CA MET A 216 10.87 7.16 1.10
C MET A 216 11.94 7.72 2.04
N ALA A 217 13.17 7.92 1.55
CA ALA A 217 14.29 8.44 2.33
C ALA A 217 14.00 9.79 2.98
N LEU A 218 13.20 10.66 2.32
CA LEU A 218 12.86 12.00 2.86
C LEU A 218 12.15 11.94 4.22
N PHE A 219 11.42 10.87 4.49
CA PHE A 219 10.60 10.72 5.70
C PHE A 219 11.07 9.61 6.62
N ALA A 220 12.05 8.82 6.18
CA ALA A 220 12.55 7.66 6.90
C ALA A 220 13.65 8.01 7.88
N SER A 221 13.88 7.12 8.84
CA SER A 221 15.11 7.04 9.62
C SER A 221 16.27 6.61 8.72
N THR A 222 17.46 7.13 8.99
CA THR A 222 18.71 6.65 8.37
C THR A 222 19.22 5.35 9.00
N SER A 223 18.52 4.81 10.01
CA SER A 223 18.88 3.58 10.71
C SER A 223 17.70 2.59 10.68
N PRO A 224 17.41 1.97 9.51
CA PRO A 224 16.33 1.00 9.40
C PRO A 224 16.68 -0.29 10.15
N SER A 225 15.68 -0.98 10.70
CA SER A 225 15.88 -2.31 11.29
C SER A 225 16.11 -3.36 10.21
N TYR A 226 17.32 -3.94 10.21
CA TYR A 226 17.66 -5.03 9.29
C TYR A 226 16.91 -6.32 9.61
N LEU A 227 16.45 -6.53 10.83
CA LEU A 227 15.56 -7.66 11.17
C LEU A 227 14.23 -7.57 10.42
N ILE A 228 13.69 -6.36 10.29
CA ILE A 228 12.46 -6.14 9.51
C ILE A 228 12.73 -6.39 8.02
N LEU A 229 13.84 -5.91 7.47
CA LEU A 229 14.22 -6.13 6.07
C LEU A 229 14.45 -7.63 5.78
N GLN A 230 15.12 -8.34 6.67
CA GLN A 230 15.29 -9.80 6.57
C GLN A 230 13.94 -10.53 6.58
N SER A 231 12.98 -10.06 7.40
CA SER A 231 11.65 -10.67 7.42
C SER A 231 10.85 -10.44 6.13
N LEU A 232 11.04 -9.28 5.47
CA LEU A 232 10.46 -8.99 4.16
C LEU A 232 11.10 -9.85 3.07
N ASP A 233 12.42 -10.01 3.10
CA ASP A 233 13.13 -10.88 2.15
C ASP A 233 12.73 -12.35 2.31
N ALA A 234 12.74 -12.87 3.53
CA ALA A 234 12.31 -14.24 3.83
C ALA A 234 10.86 -14.52 3.42
N MET A 235 10.04 -13.49 3.28
CA MET A 235 8.66 -13.62 2.81
C MET A 235 8.58 -13.93 1.31
N ASN A 236 9.49 -13.43 0.48
CA ASN A 236 9.46 -13.61 -0.98
C ASN A 236 9.35 -15.08 -1.42
N PRO A 237 10.22 -16.00 -0.99
CA PRO A 237 10.08 -17.41 -1.39
C PRO A 237 8.82 -18.07 -0.84
N LEU A 238 8.31 -17.65 0.32
CA LEU A 238 7.06 -18.16 0.87
C LEU A 238 5.86 -17.75 0.02
N LEU A 239 5.79 -16.48 -0.38
CA LEU A 239 4.75 -15.94 -1.26
C LEU A 239 4.76 -16.62 -2.64
N ALA A 240 5.94 -16.92 -3.17
CA ALA A 240 6.11 -17.59 -4.46
C ALA A 240 5.67 -19.05 -4.46
N THR A 241 5.60 -19.71 -3.30
CA THR A 241 5.44 -21.17 -3.22
C THR A 241 4.22 -21.61 -2.43
N SER A 242 4.30 -21.62 -1.11
CA SER A 242 3.30 -22.27 -0.24
C SER A 242 2.20 -21.34 0.27
N PHE A 243 2.42 -20.04 0.30
CA PHE A 243 1.48 -19.07 0.87
C PHE A 243 0.10 -19.06 0.18
N PRO A 244 -0.01 -19.09 -1.17
CA PRO A 244 -1.33 -19.10 -1.82
C PRO A 244 -2.19 -20.32 -1.41
N ALA A 245 -1.58 -21.50 -1.31
CA ALA A 245 -2.29 -22.70 -0.87
C ALA A 245 -2.72 -22.63 0.60
N GLN A 246 -1.85 -22.11 1.47
CA GLN A 246 -2.15 -21.89 2.90
C GLN A 246 -3.26 -20.85 3.08
N LEU A 247 -3.24 -19.76 2.32
CA LEU A 247 -4.26 -18.71 2.32
C LEU A 247 -5.62 -19.27 1.89
N LYS A 248 -5.66 -20.06 0.80
CA LYS A 248 -6.87 -20.73 0.34
C LYS A 248 -7.45 -21.65 1.43
N ALA A 249 -6.63 -22.50 2.04
CA ALA A 249 -7.07 -23.38 3.11
C ALA A 249 -7.57 -22.60 4.35
N CYS A 250 -6.99 -21.43 4.64
CA CYS A 250 -7.47 -20.55 5.69
C CYS A 250 -8.85 -19.96 5.36
N ALA A 251 -9.05 -19.48 4.14
CA ALA A 251 -10.33 -18.94 3.67
C ALA A 251 -11.44 -20.00 3.76
N GLU A 252 -11.19 -21.21 3.29
CA GLU A 252 -12.16 -22.34 3.35
C GLU A 252 -12.57 -22.67 4.80
N ARG A 253 -11.62 -22.64 5.74
CA ARG A 253 -11.92 -22.81 7.17
C ARG A 253 -12.77 -21.69 7.74
N LEU A 254 -12.49 -20.43 7.35
CA LEU A 254 -13.27 -19.26 7.77
C LEU A 254 -14.71 -19.33 7.21
N ASP A 255 -14.88 -19.74 5.96
CA ASP A 255 -16.20 -19.91 5.36
C ASP A 255 -17.02 -21.02 6.06
N THR A 256 -16.36 -22.13 6.42
CA THR A 256 -16.97 -23.18 7.23
C THR A 256 -17.41 -22.64 8.59
N LEU A 257 -16.56 -21.89 9.28
CA LEU A 257 -16.89 -21.26 10.56
C LEU A 257 -18.07 -20.29 10.43
N LYS A 258 -18.06 -19.43 9.40
CA LYS A 258 -19.18 -18.50 9.12
C LYS A 258 -20.49 -19.23 8.88
N ALA A 259 -20.47 -20.34 8.12
CA ALA A 259 -21.64 -21.16 7.87
C ALA A 259 -22.19 -21.75 9.18
N MET A 260 -21.31 -22.26 10.05
CA MET A 260 -21.70 -22.78 11.37
C MET A 260 -22.32 -21.70 12.24
N LEU A 261 -21.72 -20.51 12.30
CA LEU A 261 -22.23 -19.39 13.11
C LEU A 261 -23.60 -18.93 12.61
N ARG A 262 -23.80 -18.81 11.28
CA ARG A 262 -25.11 -18.48 10.70
C ARG A 262 -26.17 -19.54 11.05
N ALA A 263 -25.82 -20.83 11.01
CA ALA A 263 -26.72 -21.92 11.42
C ALA A 263 -27.13 -21.83 12.90
N HIS A 264 -26.31 -21.19 13.75
CA HIS A 264 -26.61 -20.92 15.16
C HIS A 264 -27.27 -19.56 15.40
N GLY A 265 -27.70 -18.83 14.34
CA GLY A 265 -28.47 -17.59 14.44
C GLY A 265 -27.63 -16.31 14.57
N TYR A 266 -26.30 -16.39 14.39
CA TYR A 266 -25.47 -15.18 14.35
C TYR A 266 -25.60 -14.48 12.99
N ALA A 267 -25.83 -13.19 13.00
CA ALA A 267 -25.73 -12.34 11.81
C ALA A 267 -24.23 -12.05 11.52
N LEU A 268 -23.79 -12.39 10.32
CA LEU A 268 -22.41 -12.18 9.86
C LEU A 268 -22.40 -11.53 8.48
#